data_d037714959cbac92bbbb52059c594944
#
_entry.id   d037714959cbac92bbbb52059c594944
#
_cell.length_a   1.000
_cell.length_b   1.000
_cell.length_c   1.000
_cell.angle_alpha   90.00
_cell.angle_beta   90.00
_cell.angle_gamma   90.00
#
_symmetry.space_group_name_H-M   'P 1'
#
loop_
_entity.id
_entity.type
_entity.pdbx_description
1 polymer ?
#
loop_
_entity_poly.entity_id
_entity_poly.type
_entity_poly.pdbx_seq_one_letter_code
_entity_poly.pdbx_strand_id
1 'polypeptide(L)'
;MRKILVIVVTYNGMKWIDRCLGSVYASGMPADVIVIDNGSSDGTPEYVGKHFPEAVLISTGENHGFGKANNIGFSYALEKGYDYVYLLNQDAWIFPDTFSRLVDAMEKNPDYGVISPVQMAASMERPDPRFAVKCLDRPLAEYVAGNVYEAPFVMAAHWMISRRCLETVGGFSPAFRHYGEDDNW
;
A
#
# COMPACT_ATOMS: atom_id res chain seq x y z
N MET A 1 -0.34 15.78 -13.91
CA MET A 1 0.17 14.48 -13.43
C MET A 1 -0.61 14.10 -12.20
N ARG A 2 -1.04 12.86 -12.03
CA ARG A 2 -1.77 12.40 -10.83
C ARG A 2 -0.84 12.36 -9.64
N LYS A 3 -1.32 12.80 -8.49
CA LYS A 3 -0.59 12.80 -7.23
C LYS A 3 -0.86 11.49 -6.50
N ILE A 4 0.20 10.74 -6.19
CA ILE A 4 0.13 9.48 -5.45
C ILE A 4 0.78 9.70 -4.09
N LEU A 5 0.11 9.29 -3.01
CA LEU A 5 0.71 9.15 -1.69
C LEU A 5 0.89 7.66 -1.37
N VAL A 6 2.11 7.24 -1.15
CA VAL A 6 2.39 5.90 -0.61
C VAL A 6 2.37 5.97 0.91
N ILE A 7 1.55 5.14 1.54
CA ILE A 7 1.47 5.00 2.99
C ILE A 7 2.15 3.69 3.38
N VAL A 8 3.18 3.79 4.22
CA VAL A 8 3.88 2.65 4.80
C VAL A 8 3.74 2.71 6.31
N VAL A 9 3.05 1.73 6.88
CA VAL A 9 2.99 1.56 8.34
C VAL A 9 4.14 0.68 8.77
N THR A 10 4.95 1.15 9.73
CA THR A 10 6.11 0.40 10.24
C THR A 10 5.95 0.04 11.70
N TYR A 11 6.40 -1.16 12.06
CA TYR A 11 6.59 -1.61 13.42
C TYR A 11 7.76 -2.60 13.45
N ASN A 12 8.90 -2.17 14.03
CA ASN A 12 10.15 -2.93 14.03
C ASN A 12 10.54 -3.42 12.63
N GLY A 13 10.62 -2.47 11.68
CA GLY A 13 10.74 -2.72 10.26
C GLY A 13 12.17 -2.72 9.70
N MET A 14 13.21 -2.57 10.53
CA MET A 14 14.62 -2.42 10.09
C MET A 14 15.07 -3.44 9.06
N LYS A 15 14.56 -4.66 9.15
CA LYS A 15 14.92 -5.74 8.20
C LYS A 15 14.45 -5.46 6.77
N TRP A 16 13.39 -4.66 6.60
CA TRP A 16 12.65 -4.57 5.35
C TRP A 16 12.61 -3.16 4.75
N ILE A 17 12.62 -2.15 5.63
CA ILE A 17 12.24 -0.78 5.29
C ILE A 17 13.10 -0.17 4.17
N ASP A 18 14.38 -0.49 4.12
CA ASP A 18 15.29 -0.01 3.07
C ASP A 18 14.85 -0.48 1.68
N ARG A 19 14.55 -1.78 1.53
CA ARG A 19 14.07 -2.34 0.27
C ARG A 19 12.67 -1.83 -0.08
N CYS A 20 11.79 -1.73 0.92
CA CYS A 20 10.43 -1.23 0.75
C CYS A 20 10.46 0.19 0.16
N LEU A 21 11.04 1.14 0.88
CA LEU A 21 11.09 2.54 0.46
C LEU A 21 11.97 2.74 -0.77
N GLY A 22 13.11 2.06 -0.84
CA GLY A 22 13.99 2.10 -2.01
C GLY A 22 13.27 1.72 -3.30
N SER A 23 12.36 0.74 -3.26
CA SER A 23 11.56 0.36 -4.43
C SER A 23 10.58 1.46 -4.87
N VAL A 24 10.03 2.22 -3.92
CA VAL A 24 9.13 3.34 -4.22
C VAL A 24 9.89 4.48 -4.88
N TYR A 25 11.04 4.87 -4.33
CA TYR A 25 11.86 5.93 -4.90
C TYR A 25 12.52 5.55 -6.25
N ALA A 26 12.68 4.25 -6.50
CA ALA A 26 13.13 3.73 -7.81
C ALA A 26 12.00 3.60 -8.84
N SER A 27 10.76 3.94 -8.49
CA SER A 27 9.62 3.88 -9.43
C SER A 27 9.81 4.86 -10.58
N GLY A 28 9.41 4.44 -11.79
CA GLY A 28 9.39 5.30 -12.98
C GLY A 28 8.31 6.39 -12.95
N MET A 29 7.38 6.33 -12.00
CA MET A 29 6.36 7.36 -11.77
C MET A 29 6.53 7.93 -10.34
N PRO A 30 6.69 9.26 -10.18
CA PRO A 30 6.92 9.85 -8.88
C PRO A 30 5.72 9.68 -7.97
N ALA A 31 6.00 9.41 -6.69
CA ALA A 31 5.02 9.34 -5.62
C ALA A 31 5.62 9.93 -4.34
N ASP A 32 4.81 10.64 -3.57
CA ASP A 32 5.20 11.08 -2.24
C ASP A 32 5.03 9.92 -1.24
N VAL A 33 5.84 9.92 -0.19
CA VAL A 33 5.84 8.85 0.82
C VAL A 33 5.53 9.42 2.20
N ILE A 34 4.62 8.76 2.90
CA ILE A 34 4.42 8.93 4.32
C ILE A 34 4.67 7.62 5.05
N VAL A 35 5.54 7.66 6.04
CA VAL A 35 5.82 6.53 6.93
C VAL A 35 5.16 6.81 8.26
N ILE A 36 4.27 5.91 8.68
CA ILE A 36 3.63 5.96 10.00
C ILE A 36 4.32 4.91 10.87
N ASP A 37 5.22 5.37 11.72
CA ASP A 37 5.90 4.48 12.65
C ASP A 37 5.04 4.20 13.87
N ASN A 38 4.71 2.96 14.05
CA ASN A 38 3.74 2.44 15.02
C ASN A 38 4.42 2.06 16.35
N GLY A 39 5.42 2.85 16.77
CA GLY A 39 6.14 2.65 18.03
C GLY A 39 7.29 1.64 17.91
N SER A 40 8.09 1.69 16.86
CA SER A 40 9.26 0.85 16.69
C SER A 40 10.33 1.15 17.74
N SER A 41 11.08 0.12 18.13
CA SER A 41 12.20 0.19 19.07
C SER A 41 13.52 -0.35 18.50
N ASP A 42 13.53 -0.70 17.22
CA ASP A 42 14.65 -1.33 16.51
C ASP A 42 15.50 -0.33 15.69
N GLY A 43 15.22 0.97 15.81
CA GLY A 43 15.92 2.02 15.06
C GLY A 43 15.30 2.32 13.69
N THR A 44 14.13 1.76 13.37
CA THR A 44 13.42 2.02 12.09
C THR A 44 13.17 3.53 11.87
N PRO A 45 12.61 4.32 12.81
CA PRO A 45 12.34 5.74 12.59
C PRO A 45 13.60 6.54 12.29
N GLU A 46 14.67 6.29 13.05
CA GLU A 46 15.97 6.97 12.86
C GLU A 46 16.56 6.63 11.49
N TYR A 47 16.44 5.36 11.07
CA TYR A 47 16.89 4.92 9.76
C TYR A 47 16.14 5.64 8.65
N VAL A 48 14.80 5.68 8.72
CA VAL A 48 13.95 6.36 7.72
C VAL A 48 14.32 7.85 7.65
N GLY A 49 14.37 8.56 8.78
CA GLY A 49 14.69 9.98 8.81
C GLY A 49 16.07 10.32 8.25
N LYS A 50 17.04 9.39 8.37
CA LYS A 50 18.40 9.58 7.86
C LYS A 50 18.54 9.25 6.37
N HIS A 51 17.91 8.17 5.90
CA HIS A 51 18.15 7.63 4.55
C HIS A 51 17.05 7.98 3.54
N PHE A 52 15.88 8.39 4.01
CA PHE A 52 14.74 8.81 3.20
C PHE A 52 14.17 10.14 3.69
N PRO A 53 14.98 11.22 3.70
CA PRO A 53 14.61 12.53 4.27
C PRO A 53 13.44 13.19 3.53
N GLU A 54 13.10 12.76 2.31
CA GLU A 54 11.96 13.24 1.56
C GLU A 54 10.64 12.61 2.04
N ALA A 55 10.68 11.50 2.78
CA ALA A 55 9.49 10.89 3.34
C ALA A 55 8.98 11.70 4.53
N VAL A 56 7.66 11.90 4.59
CA VAL A 56 7.02 12.39 5.81
C VAL A 56 7.01 11.26 6.83
N LEU A 57 7.69 11.45 7.96
CA LEU A 57 7.72 10.47 9.05
C LEU A 57 6.84 10.95 10.20
N ILE A 58 5.87 10.11 10.60
CA ILE A 58 5.03 10.33 11.78
C ILE A 58 5.23 9.16 12.73
N SER A 59 5.75 9.44 13.93
CA SER A 59 5.86 8.43 14.99
C SER A 59 4.68 8.55 15.95
N THR A 60 3.95 7.44 16.14
CA THR A 60 2.77 7.42 17.03
C THR A 60 3.11 7.17 18.50
N GLY A 61 4.35 6.73 18.76
CA GLY A 61 4.82 6.42 20.11
C GLY A 61 4.36 5.06 20.67
N GLU A 62 3.27 4.51 20.13
CA GLU A 62 2.74 3.19 20.52
C GLU A 62 2.10 2.49 19.33
N ASN A 63 1.89 1.17 19.42
CA ASN A 63 1.30 0.40 18.33
C ASN A 63 -0.24 0.51 18.34
N HIS A 64 -0.77 1.30 17.42
CA HIS A 64 -2.21 1.49 17.20
C HIS A 64 -2.86 0.43 16.31
N GLY A 65 -2.07 -0.50 15.73
CA GLY A 65 -2.51 -1.46 14.72
C GLY A 65 -2.50 -0.88 13.31
N PHE A 66 -2.69 -1.76 12.32
CA PHE A 66 -2.56 -1.43 10.90
C PHE A 66 -3.61 -0.40 10.44
N GLY A 67 -4.89 -0.65 10.74
CA GLY A 67 -5.99 0.20 10.26
C GLY A 67 -5.91 1.63 10.79
N LYS A 68 -5.70 1.81 12.11
CA LYS A 68 -5.61 3.17 12.70
C LYS A 68 -4.40 3.93 12.18
N ALA A 69 -3.26 3.27 12.02
CA ALA A 69 -2.07 3.91 11.46
C ALA A 69 -2.29 4.34 10.01
N ASN A 70 -2.89 3.48 9.18
CA ASN A 70 -3.25 3.86 7.81
C ASN A 70 -4.25 5.03 7.76
N ASN A 71 -5.18 5.13 8.71
CA ASN A 71 -6.13 6.24 8.78
C ASN A 71 -5.43 7.60 8.97
N ILE A 72 -4.28 7.65 9.62
CA ILE A 72 -3.46 8.87 9.70
C ILE A 72 -3.01 9.27 8.29
N GLY A 73 -2.51 8.31 7.52
CA GLY A 73 -2.12 8.53 6.13
C GLY A 73 -3.29 8.91 5.23
N PHE A 74 -4.47 8.31 5.43
CA PHE A 74 -5.69 8.66 4.69
C PHE A 74 -6.11 10.11 4.95
N SER A 75 -6.10 10.53 6.21
CA SER A 75 -6.41 11.92 6.57
C SER A 75 -5.43 12.89 5.93
N TYR A 76 -4.14 12.56 5.96
CA TYR A 76 -3.10 13.35 5.31
C TYR A 76 -3.32 13.45 3.78
N ALA A 77 -3.64 12.32 3.13
CA ALA A 77 -3.91 12.28 1.70
C ALA A 77 -5.07 13.17 1.29
N LEU A 78 -6.18 13.11 2.03
CA LEU A 78 -7.36 13.92 1.78
C LEU A 78 -7.07 15.41 1.97
N GLU A 79 -6.38 15.78 3.06
CA GLU A 79 -5.99 17.18 3.35
C GLU A 79 -5.08 17.78 2.26
N LYS A 80 -4.08 17.01 1.80
CA LYS A 80 -3.09 17.47 0.82
C LYS A 80 -3.52 17.33 -0.64
N GLY A 81 -4.70 16.76 -0.90
CA GLY A 81 -5.29 16.70 -2.23
C GLY A 81 -4.62 15.67 -3.15
N TYR A 82 -4.26 14.50 -2.64
CA TYR A 82 -3.78 13.39 -3.46
C TYR A 82 -4.93 12.77 -4.26
N ASP A 83 -4.64 12.35 -5.49
CA ASP A 83 -5.60 11.67 -6.37
C ASP A 83 -5.73 10.19 -6.01
N TYR A 84 -4.62 9.58 -5.62
CA TYR A 84 -4.51 8.18 -5.23
C TYR A 84 -3.72 8.01 -3.95
N VAL A 85 -4.11 7.01 -3.17
CA VAL A 85 -3.34 6.48 -2.05
C VAL A 85 -2.88 5.09 -2.41
N TYR A 86 -1.62 4.76 -2.11
CA TYR A 86 -1.09 3.42 -2.24
C TYR A 86 -0.66 2.87 -0.89
N LEU A 87 -1.37 1.85 -0.41
CA LEU A 87 -0.94 1.12 0.79
C LEU A 87 0.17 0.16 0.41
N LEU A 88 1.26 0.19 1.14
CA LEU A 88 2.39 -0.72 0.97
C LEU A 88 2.86 -1.23 2.32
N ASN A 89 2.83 -2.55 2.50
CA ASN A 89 3.37 -3.15 3.71
C ASN A 89 4.88 -2.94 3.80
N GLN A 90 5.40 -2.75 5.02
CA GLN A 90 6.85 -2.53 5.25
C GLN A 90 7.76 -3.65 4.74
N ASP A 91 7.25 -4.86 4.57
CA ASP A 91 7.95 -6.07 4.10
C ASP A 91 7.66 -6.40 2.62
N ALA A 92 7.06 -5.46 1.90
CA ALA A 92 6.74 -5.56 0.48
C ALA A 92 7.53 -4.52 -0.33
N TRP A 93 7.60 -4.73 -1.65
CA TRP A 93 8.23 -3.80 -2.60
C TRP A 93 7.52 -3.84 -3.95
N ILE A 94 7.73 -2.80 -4.74
CA ILE A 94 7.11 -2.65 -6.05
C ILE A 94 8.12 -2.74 -7.19
N PHE A 95 7.63 -2.98 -8.40
CA PHE A 95 8.40 -2.82 -9.64
C PHE A 95 8.36 -1.37 -10.14
N PRO A 96 9.35 -0.96 -10.96
CA PRO A 96 9.41 0.42 -11.47
C PRO A 96 8.17 0.87 -12.23
N ASP A 97 7.45 -0.03 -12.90
CA ASP A 97 6.25 0.25 -13.68
C ASP A 97 4.93 0.02 -12.92
N THR A 98 4.98 -0.34 -11.64
CA THR A 98 3.77 -0.65 -10.85
C THR A 98 2.79 0.52 -10.83
N PHE A 99 3.24 1.72 -10.47
CA PHE A 99 2.34 2.87 -10.36
C PHE A 99 1.76 3.28 -11.71
N SER A 100 2.57 3.33 -12.76
CA SER A 100 2.07 3.70 -14.09
C SER A 100 0.99 2.73 -14.58
N ARG A 101 1.19 1.42 -14.39
CA ARG A 101 0.19 0.40 -14.75
C ARG A 101 -1.10 0.51 -13.94
N LEU A 102 -0.99 0.72 -12.64
CA LEU A 102 -2.17 0.85 -11.77
C LEU A 102 -2.94 2.14 -12.05
N VAL A 103 -2.25 3.25 -12.25
CA VAL A 103 -2.89 4.52 -12.63
C VAL A 103 -3.59 4.38 -13.99
N ASP A 104 -2.93 3.81 -14.99
CA ASP A 104 -3.54 3.56 -16.29
C ASP A 104 -4.80 2.69 -16.20
N ALA A 105 -4.78 1.68 -15.34
CA ALA A 105 -5.94 0.82 -15.10
C ALA A 105 -7.09 1.58 -14.43
N MET A 106 -6.80 2.41 -13.41
CA MET A 106 -7.79 3.26 -12.73
C MET A 106 -8.40 4.31 -13.67
N GLU A 107 -7.56 4.97 -14.51
CA GLU A 107 -8.02 5.99 -15.45
C GLU A 107 -8.95 5.40 -16.55
N LYS A 108 -8.69 4.15 -16.96
CA LYS A 108 -9.56 3.43 -17.91
C LYS A 108 -10.84 2.93 -17.27
N ASN A 109 -10.88 2.80 -15.96
CA ASN A 109 -12.01 2.26 -15.21
C ASN A 109 -12.33 3.18 -14.00
N PRO A 110 -12.90 4.36 -14.22
CA PRO A 110 -13.06 5.38 -13.18
C PRO A 110 -14.01 4.98 -12.05
N ASP A 111 -14.76 3.90 -12.23
CA ASP A 111 -15.65 3.35 -11.20
C ASP A 111 -14.95 2.41 -10.22
N TYR A 112 -13.70 2.01 -10.51
CA TYR A 112 -12.94 1.21 -9.57
C TYR A 112 -12.50 2.06 -8.37
N GLY A 113 -12.83 1.56 -7.18
CA GLY A 113 -12.42 2.17 -5.91
C GLY A 113 -11.03 1.77 -5.51
N VAL A 114 -10.74 0.47 -5.61
CA VAL A 114 -9.46 -0.17 -5.23
C VAL A 114 -8.97 -1.06 -6.36
N ILE A 115 -7.67 -1.03 -6.60
CA ILE A 115 -6.98 -1.98 -7.47
C ILE A 115 -5.69 -2.46 -6.79
N SER A 116 -5.34 -3.72 -7.00
CA SER A 116 -4.09 -4.32 -6.50
C SER A 116 -3.32 -4.97 -7.64
N PRO A 117 -1.99 -4.90 -7.67
CA PRO A 117 -1.22 -5.80 -8.51
C PRO A 117 -1.35 -7.23 -7.99
N VAL A 118 -1.01 -8.22 -8.82
CA VAL A 118 -0.80 -9.58 -8.34
C VAL A 118 0.37 -9.57 -7.36
N GLN A 119 0.13 -10.00 -6.13
CA GLN A 119 1.14 -10.05 -5.09
C GLN A 119 1.95 -11.34 -5.21
N MET A 120 3.26 -11.18 -5.44
CA MET A 120 4.18 -12.29 -5.66
C MET A 120 4.89 -12.67 -4.36
N ALA A 121 5.24 -13.94 -4.21
CA ALA A 121 6.17 -14.37 -3.16
C ALA A 121 7.56 -13.73 -3.37
N ALA A 122 8.38 -13.70 -2.32
CA ALA A 122 9.72 -13.10 -2.38
C ALA A 122 10.65 -13.72 -3.44
N SER A 123 10.40 -14.98 -3.85
CA SER A 123 11.13 -15.63 -4.94
C SER A 123 10.76 -15.09 -6.32
N MET A 124 9.65 -14.38 -6.46
CA MET A 124 9.07 -13.86 -7.71
C MET A 124 8.66 -14.95 -8.73
N GLU A 125 8.73 -16.21 -8.38
CA GLU A 125 8.39 -17.34 -9.27
C GLU A 125 6.91 -17.72 -9.21
N ARG A 126 6.25 -17.36 -8.12
CA ARG A 126 4.83 -17.69 -7.89
C ARG A 126 4.14 -16.58 -7.10
N PRO A 127 2.81 -16.49 -7.15
CA PRO A 127 2.06 -15.62 -6.27
C PRO A 127 2.33 -15.93 -4.79
N ASP A 128 2.18 -14.92 -3.95
CA ASP A 128 2.11 -15.15 -2.51
C ASP A 128 1.04 -16.19 -2.22
N PRO A 129 1.30 -17.20 -1.38
CA PRO A 129 0.35 -18.29 -1.15
C PRO A 129 -1.01 -17.85 -0.59
N ARG A 130 -1.03 -16.79 0.27
CA ARG A 130 -2.28 -16.27 0.82
C ARG A 130 -3.04 -15.48 -0.24
N PHE A 131 -2.32 -14.67 -1.03
CA PHE A 131 -2.90 -13.96 -2.16
C PHE A 131 -3.51 -14.94 -3.17
N ALA A 132 -2.79 -16.00 -3.53
CA ALA A 132 -3.29 -17.00 -4.45
C ALA A 132 -4.59 -17.65 -3.97
N VAL A 133 -4.68 -18.00 -2.68
CA VAL A 133 -5.87 -18.65 -2.12
C VAL A 133 -7.05 -17.69 -1.96
N LYS A 134 -6.79 -16.43 -1.54
CA LYS A 134 -7.86 -15.48 -1.22
C LYS A 134 -8.33 -14.64 -2.40
N CYS A 135 -7.42 -14.33 -3.35
CA CYS A 135 -7.66 -13.32 -4.37
C CYS A 135 -7.73 -13.87 -5.80
N LEU A 136 -7.17 -15.05 -6.07
CA LEU A 136 -7.22 -15.64 -7.40
C LEU A 136 -8.34 -16.68 -7.49
N ASP A 137 -9.17 -16.59 -8.52
CA ASP A 137 -10.26 -17.54 -8.82
C ASP A 137 -9.81 -18.66 -9.80
N ARG A 138 -8.58 -18.56 -10.33
CA ARG A 138 -7.98 -19.49 -11.28
C ARG A 138 -6.44 -19.49 -11.17
N PRO A 139 -5.72 -20.45 -11.80
CA PRO A 139 -4.26 -20.43 -11.84
C PRO A 139 -3.69 -19.14 -12.46
N LEU A 140 -2.57 -18.62 -11.93
CA LEU A 140 -1.96 -17.39 -12.43
C LEU A 140 -1.67 -17.40 -13.94
N ALA A 141 -1.32 -18.55 -14.49
CA ALA A 141 -1.02 -18.71 -15.92
C ALA A 141 -2.22 -18.40 -16.85
N GLU A 142 -3.44 -18.38 -16.32
CA GLU A 142 -4.66 -18.05 -17.06
C GLU A 142 -4.98 -16.55 -17.04
N TYR A 143 -4.23 -15.75 -16.27
CA TYR A 143 -4.36 -14.30 -16.27
C TYR A 143 -3.47 -13.70 -17.35
N VAL A 144 -4.05 -12.82 -18.15
CA VAL A 144 -3.31 -12.10 -19.20
C VAL A 144 -2.68 -10.85 -18.59
N ALA A 145 -1.37 -10.72 -18.74
CA ALA A 145 -0.64 -9.56 -18.23
C ALA A 145 -1.18 -8.26 -18.84
N GLY A 146 -1.43 -7.27 -17.97
CA GLY A 146 -1.98 -5.98 -18.36
C GLY A 146 -3.52 -5.90 -18.36
N ASN A 147 -4.23 -7.03 -18.22
CA ASN A 147 -5.67 -7.01 -18.01
C ASN A 147 -6.00 -6.80 -16.52
N VAL A 148 -7.17 -6.23 -16.28
CA VAL A 148 -7.75 -6.11 -14.94
C VAL A 148 -8.84 -7.15 -14.78
N TYR A 149 -8.90 -7.77 -13.61
CA TYR A 149 -9.88 -8.80 -13.27
C TYR A 149 -10.55 -8.42 -11.96
N GLU A 150 -11.85 -8.62 -11.89
CA GLU A 150 -12.58 -8.49 -10.64
C GLU A 150 -12.21 -9.62 -9.69
N ALA A 151 -12.04 -9.31 -8.43
CA ALA A 151 -11.79 -10.26 -7.37
C ALA A 151 -12.74 -9.99 -6.20
N PRO A 152 -13.25 -11.04 -5.53
CA PRO A 152 -14.15 -10.87 -4.39
C PRO A 152 -13.46 -10.21 -3.19
N PHE A 153 -12.15 -10.29 -3.15
CA PHE A 153 -11.31 -9.75 -2.10
C PHE A 153 -9.89 -9.52 -2.64
N VAL A 154 -9.20 -8.50 -2.16
CA VAL A 154 -7.76 -8.29 -2.34
C VAL A 154 -7.12 -7.87 -1.03
N MET A 155 -5.93 -8.41 -0.73
CA MET A 155 -5.20 -8.11 0.50
C MET A 155 -4.62 -6.69 0.48
N ALA A 156 -4.74 -5.95 1.58
CA ALA A 156 -4.31 -4.55 1.71
C ALA A 156 -2.79 -4.33 1.71
N ALA A 157 -1.98 -5.37 1.48
CA ALA A 157 -0.52 -5.22 1.38
C ALA A 157 -0.08 -4.35 0.18
N HIS A 158 -0.92 -4.27 -0.86
CA HIS A 158 -0.71 -3.48 -2.07
C HIS A 158 -2.05 -2.96 -2.62
N TRP A 159 -2.59 -1.90 -2.07
CA TRP A 159 -3.80 -1.27 -2.58
C TRP A 159 -3.52 0.10 -3.18
N MET A 160 -3.93 0.31 -4.43
CA MET A 160 -4.13 1.65 -4.95
C MET A 160 -5.61 2.00 -4.80
N ILE A 161 -5.87 3.06 -4.06
CA ILE A 161 -7.22 3.52 -3.69
C ILE A 161 -7.44 4.88 -4.35
N SER A 162 -8.56 5.04 -5.04
CA SER A 162 -8.94 6.34 -5.59
C SER A 162 -9.39 7.29 -4.48
N ARG A 163 -9.11 8.60 -4.65
CA ARG A 163 -9.60 9.63 -3.74
C ARG A 163 -11.11 9.54 -3.55
N ARG A 164 -11.88 9.36 -4.65
CA ARG A 164 -13.34 9.21 -4.60
C ARG A 164 -13.76 8.05 -3.69
N CYS A 165 -13.08 6.92 -3.79
CA CYS A 165 -13.35 5.76 -2.94
C CYS A 165 -13.10 6.10 -1.47
N LEU A 166 -11.94 6.70 -1.17
CA LEU A 166 -11.59 7.07 0.19
C LEU A 166 -12.55 8.11 0.80
N GLU A 167 -13.03 9.07 0.00
CA GLU A 167 -14.06 10.04 0.43
C GLU A 167 -15.43 9.40 0.68
N THR A 168 -15.74 8.32 -0.04
CA THR A 168 -17.04 7.64 0.05
C THR A 168 -17.08 6.60 1.18
N VAL A 169 -16.06 5.76 1.26
CA VAL A 169 -15.99 4.63 2.22
C VAL A 169 -15.42 5.09 3.56
N GLY A 170 -14.49 6.04 3.54
CA GLY A 170 -13.78 6.50 4.72
C GLY A 170 -12.56 5.65 5.04
N GLY A 171 -12.16 5.70 6.33
CA GLY A 171 -11.01 4.93 6.82
C GLY A 171 -11.38 3.53 7.30
N PHE A 172 -10.37 2.78 7.70
CA PHE A 172 -10.55 1.49 8.36
C PHE A 172 -11.35 1.65 9.68
N SER A 173 -12.24 0.70 9.94
CA SER A 173 -13.04 0.71 11.16
C SER A 173 -12.16 0.56 12.41
N PRO A 174 -12.32 1.42 13.43
CA PRO A 174 -11.55 1.33 14.67
C PRO A 174 -11.90 0.10 15.52
N ALA A 175 -12.94 -0.65 15.15
CA ALA A 175 -13.35 -1.87 15.86
C ALA A 175 -12.34 -3.02 15.66
N PHE A 176 -11.57 -3.00 14.56
CA PHE A 176 -10.54 -4.01 14.29
C PHE A 176 -9.21 -3.53 14.88
N ARG A 177 -8.68 -4.31 15.85
CA ARG A 177 -7.36 -4.01 16.44
C ARG A 177 -6.22 -4.70 15.71
N HIS A 178 -6.49 -5.88 15.11
CA HIS A 178 -5.46 -6.69 14.47
C HIS A 178 -6.12 -7.73 13.58
N TYR A 179 -5.85 -7.68 12.27
CA TYR A 179 -6.43 -8.52 11.21
C TYR A 179 -7.94 -8.36 10.98
N GLY A 180 -8.35 -8.47 9.72
CA GLY A 180 -9.74 -8.38 9.30
C GLY A 180 -10.23 -6.96 8.97
N GLU A 181 -9.37 -5.95 9.15
CA GLU A 181 -9.66 -4.57 8.76
C GLU A 181 -9.85 -4.42 7.25
N ASP A 182 -9.10 -5.18 6.45
CA ASP A 182 -9.21 -5.22 5.00
C ASP A 182 -10.39 -6.08 4.51
N ASP A 183 -10.80 -7.08 5.28
CA ASP A 183 -12.02 -7.88 4.99
C ASP A 183 -13.31 -7.06 5.21
N ASN A 184 -13.24 -5.95 5.95
CA ASN A 184 -14.40 -5.13 6.34
C ASN A 184 -14.42 -3.74 5.69
N TRP A 185 -13.41 -3.39 4.92
CA TRP A 185 -13.30 -2.09 4.24
C TRP A 185 -13.82 -2.12 2.78
#